data_c061387e3971ccaa5ce27607b6a96e78
#
_entry.id   c061387e3971ccaa5ce27607b6a96e78
#
_cell.length_a   1.000
_cell.length_b   1.000
_cell.length_c   1.000
_cell.angle_alpha   90.00
_cell.angle_beta   90.00
_cell.angle_gamma   90.00
#
_symmetry.space_group_name_H-M   'P 1'
#
loop_
_entity.id
_entity.type
_entity.pdbx_description
1 polymer ?
#
loop_
_entity_poly.entity_id
_entity_poly.type
_entity_poly.pdbx_seq_one_letter_code
_entity_poly.pdbx_strand_id
1 'polypeptide(L)'
;MTGPAIEDLLRELAPRVLGILARRYGQFDAAEDAVQEALIAAAAQWPGEGIPGNPMSWLLAVAGRRLVDEWRSESARRRREENVALLEPAEPAPVPDRDDTLTVLFLCCHPSLSPPSQLALTLRAVGGLTTAEIASAFLVPEATMAQRISRAKQKIKSSGVGFVPPPEAERAERLRVVRQVLYLIFNEGYTTSGGPALQRTDLTTEAIRLARMLRRLTPDDPETAGLLALMLLTDARRAARTDAHGALVPLEEQDRSRWDAAQIAEGVALVSATLGHGSIGPYQLQAAIAALHDEAPTADVTDWPQILALYEVLERVSPGPVVTLNKAVAVGMARGPLAGLAVLGALDGDDRMAGNHRVEAVRGHLLERAGDRTAAHAAYLTAAAMTTSVPEQRYLTLRAALTSPEH
;
A
#
# COMPACT_ATOMS: atom_id res chain seq x y z
N MET A 1 -19.59 -8.88 -21.21
CA MET A 1 -19.00 -8.10 -20.11
C MET A 1 -17.89 -7.24 -20.69
N THR A 2 -17.72 -6.02 -20.19
CA THR A 2 -16.69 -5.08 -20.66
C THR A 2 -15.29 -5.49 -20.15
N GLY A 3 -14.22 -5.05 -20.83
CA GLY A 3 -12.83 -5.35 -20.45
C GLY A 3 -12.52 -5.16 -18.97
N PRO A 4 -12.93 -4.05 -18.33
CA PRO A 4 -12.70 -3.83 -16.89
C PRO A 4 -13.25 -4.93 -15.98
N ALA A 5 -14.42 -5.48 -16.29
CA ALA A 5 -15.02 -6.55 -15.47
C ALA A 5 -14.26 -7.89 -15.59
N ILE A 6 -13.56 -8.13 -16.70
CA ILE A 6 -12.68 -9.30 -16.86
C ILE A 6 -11.41 -9.11 -16.04
N GLU A 7 -10.80 -7.93 -16.07
CA GLU A 7 -9.61 -7.63 -15.29
C GLU A 7 -9.86 -7.76 -13.78
N ASP A 8 -10.96 -7.22 -13.28
CA ASP A 8 -11.34 -7.34 -11.87
C ASP A 8 -11.51 -8.81 -11.44
N LEU A 9 -12.17 -9.62 -12.29
CA LEU A 9 -12.33 -11.06 -12.05
C LEU A 9 -10.97 -11.76 -12.03
N LEU A 10 -10.08 -11.46 -12.98
CA LEU A 10 -8.74 -12.06 -13.03
C LEU A 10 -7.91 -11.70 -11.81
N ARG A 11 -7.94 -10.44 -11.36
CA ARG A 11 -7.26 -9.99 -10.13
C ARG A 11 -7.82 -10.66 -8.87
N GLU A 12 -9.11 -10.93 -8.82
CA GLU A 12 -9.72 -11.67 -7.69
C GLU A 12 -9.29 -13.15 -7.66
N LEU A 13 -9.23 -13.78 -8.84
CA LEU A 13 -8.91 -15.21 -8.95
C LEU A 13 -7.40 -15.52 -8.85
N ALA A 14 -6.54 -14.60 -9.25
CA ALA A 14 -5.09 -14.80 -9.33
C ALA A 14 -4.48 -15.38 -8.04
N PRO A 15 -4.66 -14.80 -6.84
CA PRO A 15 -4.04 -15.31 -5.62
C PRO A 15 -4.61 -16.65 -5.18
N ARG A 16 -5.87 -16.94 -5.49
CA ARG A 16 -6.52 -18.23 -5.17
C ARG A 16 -5.95 -19.34 -6.07
N VAL A 17 -5.84 -19.09 -7.38
CA VAL A 17 -5.21 -20.01 -8.34
C VAL A 17 -3.77 -20.30 -7.94
N LEU A 18 -3.01 -19.23 -7.62
CA LEU A 18 -1.61 -19.36 -7.19
C LEU A 18 -1.50 -20.19 -5.90
N GLY A 19 -2.34 -19.92 -4.91
CA GLY A 19 -2.35 -20.66 -3.65
C GLY A 19 -2.58 -22.16 -3.86
N ILE A 20 -3.55 -22.53 -4.69
CA ILE A 20 -3.84 -23.93 -5.02
C ILE A 20 -2.65 -24.60 -5.72
N LEU A 21 -2.06 -23.94 -6.71
CA LEU A 21 -0.92 -24.50 -7.45
C LEU A 21 0.35 -24.57 -6.61
N ALA A 22 0.66 -23.55 -5.83
CA ALA A 22 1.82 -23.55 -4.93
C ALA A 22 1.72 -24.64 -3.87
N ARG A 23 0.53 -24.88 -3.30
CA ARG A 23 0.29 -25.99 -2.37
C ARG A 23 0.43 -27.34 -3.05
N ARG A 24 -0.10 -27.49 -4.28
CA ARG A 24 -0.10 -28.75 -5.02
C ARG A 24 1.30 -29.16 -5.49
N TYR A 25 2.09 -28.22 -5.98
CA TYR A 25 3.38 -28.50 -6.61
C TYR A 25 4.59 -28.12 -5.76
N GLY A 26 4.40 -27.38 -4.65
CA GLY A 26 5.48 -27.00 -3.73
C GLY A 26 6.51 -26.00 -4.26
N GLN A 27 6.26 -25.43 -5.45
CA GLN A 27 7.17 -24.50 -6.15
C GLN A 27 6.46 -23.17 -6.41
N PHE A 28 6.57 -22.24 -5.46
CA PHE A 28 5.91 -20.96 -5.53
C PHE A 28 6.35 -20.11 -6.75
N ASP A 29 7.64 -20.11 -7.07
CA ASP A 29 8.22 -19.38 -8.19
C ASP A 29 7.67 -19.82 -9.55
N ALA A 30 7.67 -21.11 -9.83
CA ALA A 30 7.13 -21.67 -11.07
C ALA A 30 5.58 -21.54 -11.13
N ALA A 31 4.90 -21.72 -9.98
CA ALA A 31 3.45 -21.54 -9.91
C ALA A 31 3.04 -20.09 -10.22
N GLU A 32 3.79 -19.10 -9.73
CA GLU A 32 3.52 -17.70 -10.01
C GLU A 32 3.69 -17.37 -11.50
N ASP A 33 4.78 -17.83 -12.14
CA ASP A 33 4.99 -17.63 -13.57
C ASP A 33 3.88 -18.27 -14.41
N ALA A 34 3.49 -19.49 -14.09
CA ALA A 34 2.40 -20.19 -14.78
C ALA A 34 1.05 -19.51 -14.61
N VAL A 35 0.76 -18.96 -13.44
CA VAL A 35 -0.47 -18.18 -13.19
C VAL A 35 -0.47 -16.92 -14.03
N GLN A 36 0.62 -16.18 -14.10
CA GLN A 36 0.71 -14.97 -14.92
C GLN A 36 0.47 -15.26 -16.40
N GLU A 37 1.05 -16.33 -16.93
CA GLU A 37 0.78 -16.75 -18.31
C GLU A 37 -0.70 -17.11 -18.53
N ALA A 38 -1.33 -17.77 -17.56
CA ALA A 38 -2.75 -18.09 -17.64
C ALA A 38 -3.64 -16.82 -17.58
N LEU A 39 -3.28 -15.82 -16.77
CA LEU A 39 -3.98 -14.53 -16.72
C LEU A 39 -3.85 -13.78 -18.04
N ILE A 40 -2.65 -13.76 -18.65
CA ILE A 40 -2.42 -13.15 -19.96
C ILE A 40 -3.26 -13.85 -21.03
N ALA A 41 -3.30 -15.18 -21.03
CA ALA A 41 -4.12 -15.96 -21.95
C ALA A 41 -5.62 -15.67 -21.78
N ALA A 42 -6.10 -15.58 -20.54
CA ALA A 42 -7.49 -15.24 -20.24
C ALA A 42 -7.82 -13.80 -20.69
N ALA A 43 -6.96 -12.84 -20.43
CA ALA A 43 -7.14 -11.45 -20.87
C ALA A 43 -7.19 -11.31 -22.39
N ALA A 44 -6.49 -12.18 -23.13
CA ALA A 44 -6.53 -12.19 -24.59
C ALA A 44 -7.76 -12.91 -25.17
N GLN A 45 -8.20 -14.02 -24.53
CA GLN A 45 -9.25 -14.90 -25.09
C GLN A 45 -10.66 -14.49 -24.66
N TRP A 46 -10.87 -14.19 -23.39
CA TRP A 46 -12.21 -13.96 -22.84
C TRP A 46 -12.97 -12.76 -23.42
N PRO A 47 -12.31 -11.65 -23.85
CA PRO A 47 -13.05 -10.58 -24.54
C PRO A 47 -13.74 -11.03 -25.83
N GLY A 48 -13.15 -11.99 -26.56
CA GLY A 48 -13.68 -12.51 -27.82
C GLY A 48 -14.57 -13.74 -27.66
N GLU A 49 -14.21 -14.67 -26.79
CA GLU A 49 -14.85 -15.97 -26.64
C GLU A 49 -15.88 -16.03 -25.50
N GLY A 50 -15.88 -15.02 -24.64
CA GLY A 50 -16.68 -14.99 -23.42
C GLY A 50 -15.97 -15.62 -22.21
N ILE A 51 -16.44 -15.26 -21.01
CA ILE A 51 -15.94 -15.86 -19.78
C ILE A 51 -16.43 -17.29 -19.65
N PRO A 52 -15.54 -18.28 -19.39
CA PRO A 52 -15.94 -19.66 -19.17
C PRO A 52 -16.95 -19.80 -18.02
N GLY A 53 -17.80 -20.83 -18.06
CA GLY A 53 -18.76 -21.09 -16.98
C GLY A 53 -18.11 -21.35 -15.60
N ASN A 54 -16.84 -21.80 -15.60
CA ASN A 54 -16.01 -21.89 -14.38
C ASN A 54 -14.62 -21.28 -14.65
N PRO A 55 -14.45 -19.95 -14.47
CA PRO A 55 -13.20 -19.25 -14.72
C PRO A 55 -12.02 -19.78 -13.89
N MET A 56 -12.27 -20.14 -12.62
CA MET A 56 -11.25 -20.71 -11.72
C MET A 56 -10.68 -22.02 -12.27
N SER A 57 -11.55 -22.95 -12.67
CA SER A 57 -11.12 -24.24 -13.23
C SER A 57 -10.38 -24.06 -14.56
N TRP A 58 -10.76 -23.07 -15.37
CA TRP A 58 -10.06 -22.76 -16.62
C TRP A 58 -8.62 -22.27 -16.34
N LEU A 59 -8.46 -21.31 -15.44
CA LEU A 59 -7.15 -20.80 -15.03
C LEU A 59 -6.26 -21.90 -14.44
N LEU A 60 -6.81 -22.74 -13.55
CA LEU A 60 -6.09 -23.88 -12.97
C LEU A 60 -5.63 -24.87 -14.04
N ALA A 61 -6.45 -25.13 -15.04
CA ALA A 61 -6.12 -26.05 -16.13
C ALA A 61 -5.03 -25.49 -17.05
N VAL A 62 -5.07 -24.19 -17.35
CA VAL A 62 -4.06 -23.54 -18.18
C VAL A 62 -2.74 -23.44 -17.44
N ALA A 63 -2.73 -22.89 -16.24
CA ALA A 63 -1.51 -22.76 -15.43
C ALA A 63 -0.93 -24.13 -15.05
N GLY A 64 -1.76 -25.11 -14.70
CA GLY A 64 -1.30 -26.46 -14.37
C GLY A 64 -0.62 -27.16 -15.55
N ARG A 65 -1.12 -27.01 -16.77
CA ARG A 65 -0.45 -27.52 -17.98
C ARG A 65 0.92 -26.88 -18.17
N ARG A 66 1.03 -25.55 -18.02
CA ARG A 66 2.31 -24.83 -18.11
C ARG A 66 3.35 -25.33 -17.11
N LEU A 67 2.93 -25.48 -15.85
CA LEU A 67 3.81 -26.03 -14.80
C LEU A 67 4.33 -27.44 -15.13
N VAL A 68 3.46 -28.32 -15.61
CA VAL A 68 3.86 -29.68 -15.97
C VAL A 68 4.82 -29.69 -17.16
N ASP A 69 4.58 -28.83 -18.17
CA ASP A 69 5.43 -28.73 -19.36
C ASP A 69 6.83 -28.17 -19.00
N GLU A 70 6.88 -27.14 -18.16
CA GLU A 70 8.13 -26.58 -17.66
C GLU A 70 8.93 -27.61 -16.84
N TRP A 71 8.26 -28.31 -15.92
CA TRP A 71 8.86 -29.38 -15.14
C TRP A 71 9.41 -30.51 -16.01
N ARG A 72 8.67 -30.95 -17.04
CA ARG A 72 9.15 -31.96 -17.99
C ARG A 72 10.39 -31.47 -18.76
N SER A 73 10.39 -30.22 -19.19
CA SER A 73 11.51 -29.59 -19.89
C SER A 73 12.76 -29.51 -19.00
N GLU A 74 12.61 -29.07 -17.76
CA GLU A 74 13.70 -28.97 -16.78
C GLU A 74 14.23 -30.36 -16.39
N SER A 75 13.35 -31.33 -16.18
CA SER A 75 13.70 -32.71 -15.88
C SER A 75 14.46 -33.37 -17.06
N ALA A 76 14.01 -33.11 -18.30
CA ALA A 76 14.70 -33.58 -19.50
C ALA A 76 16.09 -32.95 -19.67
N ARG A 77 16.26 -31.67 -19.24
CA ARG A 77 17.55 -30.98 -19.21
C ARG A 77 18.48 -31.60 -18.15
N ARG A 78 17.98 -31.79 -16.92
CA ARG A 78 18.76 -32.44 -15.83
C ARG A 78 19.12 -33.88 -16.15
N ARG A 79 18.22 -34.66 -16.76
CA ARG A 79 18.54 -36.04 -17.22
C ARG A 79 19.68 -36.08 -18.26
N ARG A 80 19.79 -35.05 -19.10
CA ARG A 80 20.89 -34.92 -20.05
C ARG A 80 22.20 -34.55 -19.37
N GLU A 81 22.14 -33.83 -18.26
CA GLU A 81 23.31 -33.38 -17.52
C GLU A 81 23.80 -34.41 -16.47
N GLU A 82 22.91 -35.23 -15.87
CA GLU A 82 23.23 -36.04 -14.69
C GLU A 82 23.02 -37.57 -14.82
N ASN A 83 22.49 -38.09 -15.91
CA ASN A 83 22.24 -39.52 -16.10
C ASN A 83 21.47 -40.22 -14.95
N VAL A 84 20.59 -39.54 -14.23
CA VAL A 84 19.86 -40.03 -13.06
C VAL A 84 18.41 -40.30 -13.39
N ALA A 85 17.89 -41.45 -13.01
CA ALA A 85 16.46 -41.79 -13.10
C ALA A 85 15.69 -41.03 -12.02
N LEU A 86 14.95 -40.00 -12.41
CA LEU A 86 14.00 -39.29 -11.55
C LEU A 86 12.63 -39.99 -11.62
N LEU A 87 12.06 -40.25 -10.47
CA LEU A 87 10.70 -40.73 -10.32
C LEU A 87 9.70 -39.75 -10.97
N GLU A 88 8.78 -40.28 -11.79
CA GLU A 88 7.65 -39.46 -12.27
C GLU A 88 6.84 -38.93 -11.09
N PRO A 89 6.39 -37.67 -11.13
CA PRO A 89 5.53 -37.17 -10.07
C PRO A 89 4.21 -37.96 -10.10
N ALA A 90 3.82 -38.49 -8.95
CA ALA A 90 2.49 -39.07 -8.77
C ALA A 90 1.43 -38.02 -9.14
N GLU A 91 0.33 -38.44 -9.79
CA GLU A 91 -0.82 -37.56 -9.99
C GLU A 91 -1.21 -36.95 -8.65
N PRO A 92 -1.25 -35.62 -8.55
CA PRO A 92 -1.50 -34.97 -7.26
C PRO A 92 -2.91 -35.30 -6.78
N ALA A 93 -3.03 -35.73 -5.52
CA ALA A 93 -4.31 -35.94 -4.87
C ALA A 93 -5.25 -34.72 -4.99
N PRO A 94 -6.58 -34.94 -4.99
CA PRO A 94 -7.55 -33.84 -4.98
C PRO A 94 -7.22 -32.87 -3.83
N VAL A 95 -6.91 -31.62 -4.16
CA VAL A 95 -6.62 -30.58 -3.15
C VAL A 95 -7.95 -30.05 -2.66
N PRO A 96 -8.23 -30.04 -1.34
CA PRO A 96 -9.45 -29.44 -0.79
C PRO A 96 -9.59 -28.00 -1.26
N ASP A 97 -10.82 -27.57 -1.54
CA ASP A 97 -11.13 -26.16 -1.92
C ASP A 97 -10.95 -25.26 -0.67
N ARG A 98 -9.69 -24.88 -0.44
CA ARG A 98 -9.27 -23.99 0.65
C ARG A 98 -8.70 -22.72 0.04
N ASP A 99 -9.08 -21.58 0.57
CA ASP A 99 -8.51 -20.30 0.20
C ASP A 99 -7.12 -20.12 0.86
N ASP A 100 -6.06 -20.23 0.05
CA ASP A 100 -4.68 -20.07 0.50
C ASP A 100 -4.12 -18.65 0.28
N THR A 101 -4.96 -17.70 -0.08
CA THR A 101 -4.55 -16.31 -0.38
C THR A 101 -3.76 -15.68 0.77
N LEU A 102 -4.15 -15.94 2.02
CA LEU A 102 -3.41 -15.44 3.18
C LEU A 102 -2.00 -16.05 3.27
N THR A 103 -1.84 -17.32 2.90
CA THR A 103 -0.52 -17.98 2.85
C THR A 103 0.36 -17.36 1.75
N VAL A 104 -0.23 -17.06 0.60
CA VAL A 104 0.47 -16.32 -0.48
C VAL A 104 0.94 -14.96 0.02
N LEU A 105 0.07 -14.19 0.71
CA LEU A 105 0.44 -12.91 1.31
C LEU A 105 1.60 -13.03 2.29
N PHE A 106 1.56 -14.02 3.19
CA PHE A 106 2.66 -14.26 4.13
C PHE A 106 3.98 -14.58 3.45
N LEU A 107 3.96 -15.29 2.33
CA LEU A 107 5.17 -15.54 1.54
C LEU A 107 5.68 -14.27 0.85
N CYS A 108 4.81 -13.52 0.18
CA CYS A 108 5.17 -12.27 -0.49
C CYS A 108 5.74 -11.23 0.49
N CYS A 109 5.25 -11.23 1.73
CA CYS A 109 5.68 -10.36 2.82
C CYS A 109 6.69 -11.04 3.76
N HIS A 110 7.44 -12.07 3.29
CA HIS A 110 8.38 -12.77 4.15
C HIS A 110 9.49 -11.84 4.68
N PRO A 111 9.87 -11.92 5.99
CA PRO A 111 10.87 -11.03 6.60
C PRO A 111 12.26 -11.08 5.96
N SER A 112 12.60 -12.17 5.26
CA SER A 112 13.85 -12.25 4.50
C SER A 112 13.90 -11.32 3.29
N LEU A 113 12.76 -10.81 2.83
CA LEU A 113 12.67 -9.88 1.71
C LEU A 113 12.81 -8.43 2.18
N SER A 114 13.44 -7.59 1.36
CA SER A 114 13.42 -6.14 1.58
C SER A 114 12.03 -5.56 1.29
N PRO A 115 11.63 -4.43 1.93
CA PRO A 115 10.34 -3.81 1.67
C PRO A 115 10.02 -3.57 0.19
N PRO A 116 10.94 -3.04 -0.66
CA PRO A 116 10.66 -2.91 -2.09
C PRO A 116 10.41 -4.25 -2.80
N SER A 117 11.02 -5.34 -2.33
CA SER A 117 10.79 -6.68 -2.89
C SER A 117 9.45 -7.26 -2.43
N GLN A 118 9.06 -7.00 -1.18
CA GLN A 118 7.74 -7.39 -0.65
C GLN A 118 6.61 -6.69 -1.42
N LEU A 119 6.74 -5.38 -1.66
CA LEU A 119 5.77 -4.61 -2.44
C LEU A 119 5.62 -5.17 -3.85
N ALA A 120 6.75 -5.31 -4.57
CA ALA A 120 6.75 -5.79 -5.94
C ALA A 120 6.15 -7.19 -6.06
N LEU A 121 6.53 -8.10 -5.17
CA LEU A 121 6.03 -9.48 -5.19
C LEU A 121 4.55 -9.56 -4.78
N THR A 122 4.10 -8.74 -3.83
CA THR A 122 2.68 -8.68 -3.42
C THR A 122 1.80 -8.18 -4.57
N LEU A 123 2.18 -7.11 -5.25
CA LEU A 123 1.45 -6.60 -6.40
C LEU A 123 1.42 -7.61 -7.55
N ARG A 124 2.52 -8.32 -7.77
CA ARG A 124 2.63 -9.35 -8.80
C ARG A 124 1.74 -10.55 -8.49
N ALA A 125 1.95 -11.20 -7.34
CA ALA A 125 1.38 -12.49 -6.99
C ALA A 125 -0.06 -12.41 -6.45
N VAL A 126 -0.41 -11.33 -5.76
CA VAL A 126 -1.72 -11.13 -5.12
C VAL A 126 -2.53 -10.07 -5.86
N GLY A 127 -1.90 -9.01 -6.32
CA GLY A 127 -2.53 -7.97 -7.15
C GLY A 127 -2.81 -8.43 -8.57
N GLY A 128 -2.06 -9.39 -9.09
CA GLY A 128 -2.19 -9.86 -10.47
C GLY A 128 -1.66 -8.86 -11.51
N LEU A 129 -0.86 -7.87 -11.07
CA LEU A 129 -0.28 -6.87 -11.95
C LEU A 129 0.88 -7.45 -12.77
N THR A 130 1.03 -6.98 -13.99
CA THR A 130 2.18 -7.28 -14.83
C THR A 130 3.45 -6.57 -14.34
N THR A 131 4.62 -7.08 -14.69
CA THR A 131 5.90 -6.43 -14.36
C THR A 131 5.97 -5.00 -14.90
N ALA A 132 5.43 -4.76 -16.11
CA ALA A 132 5.39 -3.44 -16.73
C ALA A 132 4.50 -2.45 -15.93
N GLU A 133 3.30 -2.88 -15.48
CA GLU A 133 2.43 -2.07 -14.63
C GLU A 133 3.10 -1.70 -13.30
N ILE A 134 3.73 -2.67 -12.63
CA ILE A 134 4.45 -2.44 -11.38
C ILE A 134 5.65 -1.50 -11.61
N ALA A 135 6.42 -1.71 -12.67
CA ALA A 135 7.56 -0.86 -13.01
C ALA A 135 7.13 0.58 -13.28
N SER A 136 6.04 0.76 -14.04
CA SER A 136 5.41 2.06 -14.27
C SER A 136 4.93 2.69 -12.97
N ALA A 137 4.32 1.90 -12.07
CA ALA A 137 3.82 2.37 -10.78
C ALA A 137 4.93 2.94 -9.89
N PHE A 138 6.11 2.34 -9.90
CA PHE A 138 7.26 2.77 -9.09
C PHE A 138 8.30 3.61 -9.85
N LEU A 139 7.98 4.06 -11.06
CA LEU A 139 8.84 4.89 -11.90
C LEU A 139 10.26 4.31 -12.09
N VAL A 140 10.34 2.99 -12.26
CA VAL A 140 11.61 2.29 -12.51
C VAL A 140 11.57 1.57 -13.86
N PRO A 141 12.72 1.32 -14.50
CA PRO A 141 12.76 0.51 -15.73
C PRO A 141 12.18 -0.90 -15.50
N GLU A 142 11.45 -1.42 -16.49
CA GLU A 142 10.83 -2.76 -16.40
C GLU A 142 11.85 -3.85 -16.10
N ALA A 143 13.02 -3.81 -16.73
CA ALA A 143 14.10 -4.76 -16.48
C ALA A 143 14.57 -4.75 -15.00
N THR A 144 14.59 -3.56 -14.36
CA THR A 144 14.92 -3.43 -12.94
C THR A 144 13.85 -4.07 -12.06
N MET A 145 12.58 -3.88 -12.40
CA MET A 145 11.47 -4.49 -11.67
C MET A 145 11.44 -6.00 -11.86
N ALA A 146 11.64 -6.50 -13.09
CA ALA A 146 11.74 -7.93 -13.39
C ALA A 146 12.87 -8.59 -12.56
N GLN A 147 14.05 -7.96 -12.50
CA GLN A 147 15.15 -8.45 -11.69
C GLN A 147 14.83 -8.45 -10.18
N ARG A 148 14.12 -7.42 -9.68
CA ARG A 148 13.69 -7.35 -8.27
C ARG A 148 12.73 -8.48 -7.92
N ILE A 149 11.73 -8.74 -8.74
CA ILE A 149 10.77 -9.84 -8.57
C ILE A 149 11.46 -11.19 -8.64
N SER A 150 12.32 -11.41 -9.63
CA SER A 150 13.11 -12.65 -9.77
C SER A 150 13.97 -12.92 -8.55
N ARG A 151 14.73 -11.91 -8.06
CA ARG A 151 15.53 -12.04 -6.84
C ARG A 151 14.68 -12.32 -5.60
N ALA A 152 13.50 -11.72 -5.49
CA ALA A 152 12.57 -11.98 -4.38
C ALA A 152 12.11 -13.44 -4.40
N LYS A 153 11.68 -13.97 -5.54
CA LYS A 153 11.30 -15.37 -5.72
C LYS A 153 12.46 -16.32 -5.39
N GLN A 154 13.65 -16.03 -5.91
CA GLN A 154 14.86 -16.81 -5.61
C GLN A 154 15.19 -16.81 -4.11
N LYS A 155 15.02 -15.67 -3.43
CA LYS A 155 15.28 -15.56 -1.98
C LYS A 155 14.29 -16.39 -1.16
N ILE A 156 13.01 -16.42 -1.53
CA ILE A 156 12.02 -17.31 -0.91
C ILE A 156 12.42 -18.77 -1.12
N LYS A 157 12.74 -19.15 -2.36
CA LYS A 157 13.19 -20.52 -2.71
C LYS A 157 14.40 -20.94 -1.90
N SER A 158 15.42 -20.09 -1.82
CA SER A 158 16.66 -20.38 -1.08
C SER A 158 16.52 -20.36 0.43
N SER A 159 15.46 -19.71 0.96
CA SER A 159 15.19 -19.72 2.41
C SER A 159 14.63 -21.04 2.94
N GLY A 160 14.25 -21.96 2.07
CA GLY A 160 13.66 -23.25 2.44
C GLY A 160 12.27 -23.15 3.06
N VAL A 161 11.64 -21.97 3.05
CA VAL A 161 10.29 -21.79 3.55
C VAL A 161 9.31 -22.50 2.63
N GLY A 162 8.62 -23.51 3.16
CA GLY A 162 7.56 -24.21 2.45
C GLY A 162 6.30 -23.33 2.29
N PHE A 163 5.42 -23.75 1.38
CA PHE A 163 4.10 -23.12 1.22
C PHE A 163 3.17 -23.57 2.36
N VAL A 164 3.40 -23.03 3.56
CA VAL A 164 2.63 -23.33 4.77
C VAL A 164 2.33 -22.03 5.52
N PRO A 165 1.17 -21.93 6.22
CA PRO A 165 0.90 -20.82 7.11
C PRO A 165 2.02 -20.69 8.17
N PRO A 166 2.33 -19.46 8.61
CA PRO A 166 3.27 -19.28 9.71
C PRO A 166 2.74 -19.94 10.99
N PRO A 167 3.63 -20.37 11.91
CA PRO A 167 3.25 -20.83 13.23
C PRO A 167 2.35 -19.80 13.94
N GLU A 168 1.41 -20.25 14.78
CA GLU A 168 0.47 -19.35 15.46
C GLU A 168 1.19 -18.26 16.27
N ALA A 169 2.30 -18.60 16.91
CA ALA A 169 3.11 -17.65 17.68
C ALA A 169 3.69 -16.50 16.81
N GLU A 170 3.90 -16.71 15.51
CA GLU A 170 4.45 -15.72 14.58
C GLU A 170 3.36 -15.00 13.79
N ARG A 171 2.13 -15.50 13.79
CA ARG A 171 1.05 -15.07 12.91
C ARG A 171 0.74 -13.57 13.05
N ALA A 172 0.66 -13.07 14.29
CA ALA A 172 0.39 -11.66 14.56
C ALA A 172 1.46 -10.74 13.96
N GLU A 173 2.74 -11.09 14.15
CA GLU A 173 3.88 -10.33 13.59
C GLU A 173 3.91 -10.40 12.06
N ARG A 174 3.64 -11.57 11.48
CA ARG A 174 3.57 -11.74 10.02
C ARG A 174 2.43 -10.92 9.43
N LEU A 175 1.28 -10.88 10.11
CA LEU A 175 0.13 -10.09 9.70
C LEU A 175 0.44 -8.57 9.79
N ARG A 176 1.19 -8.15 10.81
CA ARG A 176 1.69 -6.77 10.93
C ARG A 176 2.53 -6.38 9.69
N VAL A 177 3.42 -7.26 9.23
CA VAL A 177 4.23 -7.00 8.02
C VAL A 177 3.34 -6.92 6.76
N VAL A 178 2.35 -7.80 6.61
CA VAL A 178 1.39 -7.71 5.50
C VAL A 178 0.68 -6.36 5.49
N ARG A 179 0.12 -5.94 6.62
CA ARG A 179 -0.53 -4.62 6.73
C ARG A 179 0.41 -3.47 6.36
N GLN A 180 1.65 -3.52 6.83
CA GLN A 180 2.66 -2.52 6.50
C GLN A 180 2.95 -2.46 5.00
N VAL A 181 3.06 -3.60 4.33
CA VAL A 181 3.27 -3.66 2.87
C VAL A 181 2.09 -3.04 2.12
N LEU A 182 0.85 -3.38 2.48
CA LEU A 182 -0.35 -2.79 1.87
C LEU A 182 -0.41 -1.28 2.10
N TYR A 183 -0.07 -0.82 3.31
CA TYR A 183 0.00 0.61 3.63
C TYR A 183 1.06 1.35 2.81
N LEU A 184 2.23 0.74 2.57
CA LEU A 184 3.28 1.32 1.73
C LEU A 184 2.84 1.42 0.26
N ILE A 185 2.14 0.41 -0.27
CA ILE A 185 1.55 0.46 -1.61
C ILE A 185 0.55 1.63 -1.71
N PHE A 186 -0.31 1.76 -0.71
CA PHE A 186 -1.28 2.85 -0.63
C PHE A 186 -0.60 4.22 -0.60
N ASN A 187 0.40 4.40 0.24
CA ASN A 187 1.11 5.67 0.38
C ASN A 187 1.81 6.10 -0.91
N GLU A 188 2.43 5.16 -1.64
CA GLU A 188 3.02 5.46 -2.95
C GLU A 188 1.97 5.88 -3.96
N GLY A 189 0.78 5.30 -3.91
CA GLY A 189 -0.35 5.71 -4.74
C GLY A 189 -0.97 7.04 -4.32
N TYR A 190 -1.03 7.32 -3.02
CA TYR A 190 -1.64 8.53 -2.48
C TYR A 190 -0.77 9.77 -2.66
N THR A 191 0.53 9.64 -2.47
CA THR A 191 1.52 10.69 -2.72
C THR A 191 2.77 10.06 -3.29
N THR A 192 3.01 10.26 -4.59
CA THR A 192 4.17 9.67 -5.26
C THR A 192 5.48 10.20 -4.65
N SER A 193 6.44 9.32 -4.51
CA SER A 193 7.78 9.67 -3.99
C SER A 193 8.52 10.68 -4.87
N GLY A 194 8.05 10.91 -6.12
CA GLY A 194 8.64 11.90 -7.04
C GLY A 194 7.89 11.94 -8.38
N GLY A 195 8.27 12.90 -9.23
CA GLY A 195 7.75 13.02 -10.59
C GLY A 195 6.61 14.05 -10.75
N PRO A 196 5.94 14.05 -11.92
CA PRO A 196 5.02 15.12 -12.31
C PRO A 196 3.61 14.98 -11.74
N ALA A 197 3.21 13.78 -11.32
CA ALA A 197 1.88 13.50 -10.77
C ALA A 197 1.92 13.43 -9.25
N LEU A 198 0.91 14.00 -8.58
CA LEU A 198 0.77 13.91 -7.13
C LEU A 198 0.32 12.52 -6.69
N GLN A 199 -0.49 11.86 -7.50
CA GLN A 199 -1.21 10.62 -7.15
C GLN A 199 -1.10 9.56 -8.25
N ARG A 200 -1.11 8.30 -7.83
CA ARG A 200 -1.26 7.10 -8.65
C ARG A 200 -2.50 6.34 -8.18
N THR A 201 -3.62 6.69 -8.77
CA THR A 201 -4.95 6.17 -8.37
C THR A 201 -5.10 4.67 -8.61
N ASP A 202 -4.35 4.13 -9.56
CA ASP A 202 -4.21 2.69 -9.79
C ASP A 202 -3.67 1.95 -8.55
N LEU A 203 -2.63 2.50 -7.91
CA LEU A 203 -2.05 1.92 -6.69
C LEU A 203 -2.95 2.08 -5.46
N THR A 204 -3.60 3.24 -5.25
CA THR A 204 -4.52 3.40 -4.11
C THR A 204 -5.72 2.47 -4.23
N THR A 205 -6.30 2.36 -5.43
CA THR A 205 -7.42 1.46 -5.70
C THR A 205 -7.03 0.00 -5.45
N GLU A 206 -5.86 -0.42 -5.92
CA GLU A 206 -5.36 -1.78 -5.71
C GLU A 206 -5.06 -2.04 -4.22
N ALA A 207 -4.43 -1.12 -3.51
CA ALA A 207 -4.17 -1.25 -2.08
C ALA A 207 -5.46 -1.40 -1.26
N ILE A 208 -6.50 -0.62 -1.58
CA ILE A 208 -7.83 -0.73 -0.94
C ILE A 208 -8.46 -2.10 -1.25
N ARG A 209 -8.39 -2.57 -2.51
CA ARG A 209 -8.87 -3.90 -2.90
C ARG A 209 -8.19 -5.01 -2.09
N LEU A 210 -6.85 -4.94 -1.97
CA LEU A 210 -6.06 -5.90 -1.19
C LEU A 210 -6.36 -5.80 0.32
N ALA A 211 -6.57 -4.60 0.85
CA ALA A 211 -6.96 -4.40 2.25
C ALA A 211 -8.36 -4.98 2.54
N ARG A 212 -9.33 -4.82 1.61
CA ARG A 212 -10.64 -5.47 1.70
C ARG A 212 -10.53 -7.00 1.65
N MET A 213 -9.67 -7.52 0.79
CA MET A 213 -9.38 -8.96 0.73
C MET A 213 -8.81 -9.44 2.08
N LEU A 214 -7.78 -8.77 2.60
CA LEU A 214 -7.17 -9.10 3.88
C LEU A 214 -8.21 -9.07 5.01
N ARG A 215 -9.10 -8.07 5.03
CA ARG A 215 -10.18 -7.96 6.02
C ARG A 215 -11.14 -9.15 5.99
N ARG A 216 -11.47 -9.68 4.79
CA ARG A 216 -12.29 -10.91 4.66
C ARG A 216 -11.56 -12.15 5.18
N LEU A 217 -10.25 -12.23 5.01
CA LEU A 217 -9.41 -13.34 5.46
C LEU A 217 -9.08 -13.30 6.95
N THR A 218 -9.21 -12.11 7.56
CA THR A 218 -8.91 -11.86 8.98
C THR A 218 -10.03 -11.04 9.65
N PRO A 219 -11.27 -11.59 9.71
CA PRO A 219 -12.47 -10.84 10.16
C PRO A 219 -12.39 -10.36 11.62
N ASP A 220 -11.61 -11.01 12.44
CA ASP A 220 -11.48 -10.70 13.87
C ASP A 220 -10.28 -9.78 14.18
N ASP A 221 -9.52 -9.34 13.16
CA ASP A 221 -8.36 -8.48 13.37
C ASP A 221 -8.73 -6.98 13.25
N PRO A 222 -8.78 -6.24 14.38
CA PRO A 222 -9.21 -4.84 14.40
C PRO A 222 -8.22 -3.92 13.68
N GLU A 223 -6.93 -4.25 13.67
CA GLU A 223 -5.93 -3.46 12.96
C GLU A 223 -6.02 -3.58 11.43
N THR A 224 -6.45 -4.72 10.91
CA THR A 224 -6.77 -4.84 9.48
C THR A 224 -8.00 -3.99 9.11
N ALA A 225 -9.00 -3.94 9.97
CA ALA A 225 -10.15 -3.04 9.77
C ALA A 225 -9.73 -1.57 9.87
N GLY A 226 -8.86 -1.22 10.83
CA GLY A 226 -8.26 0.11 10.96
C GLY A 226 -7.46 0.54 9.74
N LEU A 227 -6.66 -0.37 9.17
CA LEU A 227 -5.92 -0.10 7.93
C LEU A 227 -6.86 0.19 6.75
N LEU A 228 -7.90 -0.62 6.57
CA LEU A 228 -8.89 -0.40 5.51
C LEU A 228 -9.61 0.93 5.72
N ALA A 229 -10.04 1.24 6.93
CA ALA A 229 -10.68 2.50 7.27
C ALA A 229 -9.77 3.70 6.96
N LEU A 230 -8.51 3.65 7.37
CA LEU A 230 -7.52 4.69 7.07
C LEU A 230 -7.36 4.94 5.57
N MET A 231 -7.27 3.86 4.79
CA MET A 231 -7.16 3.96 3.34
C MET A 231 -8.41 4.59 2.72
N LEU A 232 -9.60 4.16 3.13
CA LEU A 232 -10.87 4.66 2.60
C LEU A 232 -11.05 6.15 2.92
N LEU A 233 -10.88 6.55 4.19
CA LEU A 233 -11.01 7.94 4.63
C LEU A 233 -9.99 8.85 3.95
N THR A 234 -8.77 8.38 3.77
CA THR A 234 -7.72 9.15 3.10
C THR A 234 -8.00 9.27 1.60
N ASP A 235 -8.40 8.19 0.93
CA ASP A 235 -8.67 8.15 -0.52
C ASP A 235 -9.96 8.88 -0.89
N ALA A 236 -10.94 8.97 0.01
CA ALA A 236 -12.20 9.70 -0.19
C ALA A 236 -11.97 11.15 -0.64
N ARG A 237 -10.88 11.76 -0.22
CA ARG A 237 -10.50 13.15 -0.55
C ARG A 237 -9.81 13.31 -1.91
N ARG A 238 -9.51 12.20 -2.60
CA ARG A 238 -8.68 12.12 -3.81
C ARG A 238 -9.06 13.17 -4.88
N ALA A 239 -10.36 13.33 -5.14
CA ALA A 239 -10.87 14.25 -6.16
C ALA A 239 -10.63 15.73 -5.84
N ALA A 240 -10.46 16.09 -4.55
CA ALA A 240 -10.27 17.46 -4.09
C ALA A 240 -8.79 17.84 -3.84
N ARG A 241 -7.86 16.87 -3.92
CA ARG A 241 -6.43 17.08 -3.60
C ARG A 241 -5.66 17.85 -4.66
N THR A 242 -6.20 17.95 -5.87
CA THR A 242 -5.59 18.72 -6.95
C THR A 242 -6.64 19.61 -7.59
N ASP A 243 -6.20 20.80 -8.03
CA ASP A 243 -7.01 21.70 -8.84
C ASP A 243 -7.07 21.24 -10.31
N ALA A 244 -7.71 22.04 -11.16
CA ALA A 244 -7.84 21.77 -12.60
C ALA A 244 -6.50 21.78 -13.35
N HIS A 245 -5.45 22.32 -12.76
CA HIS A 245 -4.09 22.40 -13.34
C HIS A 245 -3.15 21.37 -12.73
N GLY A 246 -3.65 20.47 -11.85
CA GLY A 246 -2.86 19.47 -11.16
C GLY A 246 -2.03 20.02 -10.00
N ALA A 247 -2.26 21.27 -9.56
CA ALA A 247 -1.62 21.82 -8.39
C ALA A 247 -2.20 21.23 -7.11
N LEU A 248 -1.34 21.02 -6.11
CA LEU A 248 -1.75 20.49 -4.80
C LEU A 248 -2.67 21.46 -4.09
N VAL A 249 -3.82 20.96 -3.60
CA VAL A 249 -4.75 21.67 -2.73
C VAL A 249 -4.61 21.13 -1.30
N PRO A 250 -4.16 21.95 -0.32
CA PRO A 250 -4.04 21.53 1.06
C PRO A 250 -5.43 21.18 1.66
N LEU A 251 -5.44 20.32 2.68
CA LEU A 251 -6.67 19.75 3.25
C LEU A 251 -7.67 20.84 3.72
N GLU A 252 -7.18 21.93 4.28
CA GLU A 252 -7.98 23.05 4.77
C GLU A 252 -8.69 23.84 3.64
N GLU A 253 -8.15 23.80 2.42
CA GLU A 253 -8.67 24.51 1.24
C GLU A 253 -9.47 23.57 0.30
N GLN A 254 -9.57 22.27 0.61
CA GLN A 254 -10.28 21.30 -0.22
C GLN A 254 -11.79 21.53 -0.20
N ASP A 255 -12.41 21.47 -1.38
CA ASP A 255 -13.86 21.41 -1.52
C ASP A 255 -14.38 20.04 -1.06
N ARG A 256 -14.97 20.01 0.12
CA ARG A 256 -15.50 18.79 0.76
C ARG A 256 -16.68 18.18 0.01
N SER A 257 -17.38 18.95 -0.83
CA SER A 257 -18.46 18.43 -1.69
C SER A 257 -17.96 17.44 -2.75
N ARG A 258 -16.65 17.46 -3.04
CA ARG A 258 -16.00 16.55 -3.96
C ARG A 258 -15.46 15.26 -3.30
N TRP A 259 -15.59 15.15 -1.97
CA TRP A 259 -15.18 13.96 -1.24
C TRP A 259 -16.15 12.81 -1.45
N ASP A 260 -15.66 11.58 -1.49
CA ASP A 260 -16.49 10.38 -1.63
C ASP A 260 -17.21 10.05 -0.32
N ALA A 261 -18.47 10.44 -0.23
CA ALA A 261 -19.28 10.23 0.97
C ALA A 261 -19.50 8.74 1.28
N ALA A 262 -19.48 7.85 0.27
CA ALA A 262 -19.65 6.41 0.50
C ALA A 262 -18.40 5.80 1.14
N GLN A 263 -17.20 6.19 0.68
CA GLN A 263 -15.96 5.77 1.32
C GLN A 263 -15.83 6.33 2.74
N ILE A 264 -16.23 7.58 2.98
CA ILE A 264 -16.24 8.17 4.33
C ILE A 264 -17.16 7.36 5.25
N ALA A 265 -18.41 7.10 4.82
CA ALA A 265 -19.36 6.34 5.62
C ALA A 265 -18.85 4.91 5.95
N GLU A 266 -18.26 4.21 4.97
CA GLU A 266 -17.65 2.89 5.18
C GLU A 266 -16.47 2.98 6.18
N GLY A 267 -15.57 3.96 6.00
CA GLY A 267 -14.43 4.16 6.88
C GLY A 267 -14.81 4.48 8.33
N VAL A 268 -15.74 5.40 8.53
CA VAL A 268 -16.28 5.77 9.86
C VAL A 268 -16.96 4.56 10.54
N ALA A 269 -17.74 3.77 9.78
CA ALA A 269 -18.38 2.57 10.32
C ALA A 269 -17.33 1.54 10.80
N LEU A 270 -16.24 1.32 10.04
CA LEU A 270 -15.15 0.44 10.44
C LEU A 270 -14.41 0.93 11.69
N VAL A 271 -14.13 2.24 11.78
CA VAL A 271 -13.53 2.86 12.98
C VAL A 271 -14.44 2.63 14.19
N SER A 272 -15.72 2.97 14.08
CA SER A 272 -16.69 2.84 15.18
C SER A 272 -16.87 1.40 15.65
N ALA A 273 -16.82 0.42 14.72
CA ALA A 273 -16.96 -1.00 15.04
C ALA A 273 -15.74 -1.59 15.75
N THR A 274 -14.58 -0.97 15.66
CA THR A 274 -13.32 -1.53 16.18
C THR A 274 -12.70 -0.74 17.32
N LEU A 275 -12.97 0.55 17.45
CA LEU A 275 -12.55 1.36 18.58
C LEU A 275 -13.25 0.90 19.88
N GLY A 276 -12.47 0.64 20.91
CA GLY A 276 -12.97 0.18 22.21
C GLY A 276 -13.08 -1.33 22.37
N HIS A 277 -12.73 -2.11 21.34
CA HIS A 277 -12.70 -3.59 21.42
C HIS A 277 -11.24 -4.08 21.41
N GLY A 278 -10.74 -4.52 22.56
CA GLY A 278 -9.39 -5.08 22.69
C GLY A 278 -8.27 -4.03 22.75
N SER A 279 -7.06 -4.42 22.33
CA SER A 279 -5.90 -3.51 22.26
C SER A 279 -6.01 -2.61 21.03
N ILE A 280 -5.91 -1.31 21.24
CA ILE A 280 -5.92 -0.32 20.17
C ILE A 280 -4.56 -0.29 19.47
N GLY A 281 -4.56 -0.42 18.15
CA GLY A 281 -3.35 -0.36 17.35
C GLY A 281 -3.19 0.94 16.54
N PRO A 282 -2.02 1.11 15.89
CA PRO A 282 -1.69 2.34 15.19
C PRO A 282 -2.58 2.67 14.00
N TYR A 283 -3.07 1.68 13.24
CA TYR A 283 -3.95 1.96 12.10
C TYR A 283 -5.34 2.39 12.53
N GLN A 284 -5.90 1.82 13.61
CA GLN A 284 -7.17 2.25 14.18
C GLN A 284 -7.09 3.73 14.65
N LEU A 285 -6.00 4.11 15.32
CA LEU A 285 -5.79 5.49 15.79
C LEU A 285 -5.66 6.47 14.62
N GLN A 286 -4.89 6.13 13.60
CA GLN A 286 -4.74 6.95 12.40
C GLN A 286 -6.05 7.07 11.63
N ALA A 287 -6.84 5.99 11.55
CA ALA A 287 -8.16 6.02 10.94
C ALA A 287 -9.14 6.91 11.72
N ALA A 288 -9.11 6.88 13.06
CA ALA A 288 -9.92 7.76 13.89
C ALA A 288 -9.56 9.24 13.69
N ILE A 289 -8.26 9.56 13.57
CA ILE A 289 -7.81 10.91 13.24
C ILE A 289 -8.31 11.33 11.85
N ALA A 290 -8.24 10.44 10.85
CA ALA A 290 -8.75 10.72 9.51
C ALA A 290 -10.27 10.94 9.52
N ALA A 291 -11.03 10.14 10.29
CA ALA A 291 -12.47 10.27 10.45
C ALA A 291 -12.86 11.66 11.02
N LEU A 292 -12.16 12.15 12.03
CA LEU A 292 -12.43 13.49 12.60
C LEU A 292 -12.24 14.63 11.58
N HIS A 293 -11.31 14.47 10.65
CA HIS A 293 -11.16 15.42 9.54
C HIS A 293 -12.32 15.31 8.55
N ASP A 294 -12.78 14.09 8.25
CA ASP A 294 -13.78 13.84 7.21
C ASP A 294 -15.21 14.14 7.69
N GLU A 295 -15.50 13.95 8.98
CA GLU A 295 -16.80 14.25 9.59
C GLU A 295 -16.98 15.74 9.88
N ALA A 296 -15.90 16.53 9.95
CA ALA A 296 -16.02 17.98 10.11
C ALA A 296 -16.62 18.60 8.83
N PRO A 297 -17.73 19.36 8.91
CA PRO A 297 -18.36 19.97 7.74
C PRO A 297 -17.46 21.03 7.07
N THR A 298 -16.61 21.70 7.83
CA THR A 298 -15.63 22.69 7.35
C THR A 298 -14.29 22.54 8.10
N ALA A 299 -13.21 23.12 7.58
CA ALA A 299 -11.90 22.99 8.17
C ALA A 299 -11.77 23.66 9.55
N ASP A 300 -12.48 24.77 9.76
CA ASP A 300 -12.46 25.56 10.98
C ASP A 300 -13.15 24.89 12.17
N VAL A 301 -14.10 23.95 11.92
CA VAL A 301 -14.77 23.18 12.97
C VAL A 301 -14.16 21.79 13.20
N THR A 302 -12.98 21.53 12.65
CA THR A 302 -12.24 20.30 12.92
C THR A 302 -11.90 20.20 14.41
N ASP A 303 -12.20 19.05 15.05
CA ASP A 303 -11.93 18.82 16.47
C ASP A 303 -10.43 18.52 16.74
N TRP A 304 -9.63 19.59 16.69
CA TRP A 304 -8.20 19.51 16.95
C TRP A 304 -7.82 19.02 18.37
N PRO A 305 -8.56 19.39 19.44
CA PRO A 305 -8.36 18.80 20.75
C PRO A 305 -8.47 17.28 20.77
N GLN A 306 -9.48 16.70 20.10
CA GLN A 306 -9.67 15.25 20.02
C GLN A 306 -8.57 14.61 19.16
N ILE A 307 -8.21 15.21 18.01
CA ILE A 307 -7.08 14.77 17.16
C ILE A 307 -5.79 14.74 17.96
N LEU A 308 -5.51 15.77 18.74
CA LEU A 308 -4.32 15.82 19.60
C LEU A 308 -4.31 14.68 20.64
N ALA A 309 -5.44 14.42 21.31
CA ALA A 309 -5.57 13.32 22.27
C ALA A 309 -5.28 11.96 21.59
N LEU A 310 -5.75 11.74 20.37
CA LEU A 310 -5.45 10.53 19.61
C LEU A 310 -3.96 10.43 19.23
N TYR A 311 -3.29 11.54 18.87
CA TYR A 311 -1.86 11.53 18.63
C TYR A 311 -1.05 11.25 19.91
N GLU A 312 -1.48 11.71 21.08
CA GLU A 312 -0.85 11.40 22.34
C GLU A 312 -0.95 9.90 22.69
N VAL A 313 -2.05 9.23 22.31
CA VAL A 313 -2.18 7.77 22.39
C VAL A 313 -1.30 7.08 21.34
N LEU A 314 -1.34 7.53 20.09
CA LEU A 314 -0.58 6.95 18.97
C LEU A 314 0.93 6.98 19.25
N GLU A 315 1.45 8.06 19.82
CA GLU A 315 2.86 8.19 20.20
C GLU A 315 3.28 7.15 21.25
N ARG A 316 2.37 6.78 22.16
CA ARG A 316 2.64 5.71 23.16
C ARG A 316 2.59 4.32 22.56
N VAL A 317 1.67 4.09 21.61
CA VAL A 317 1.46 2.77 20.98
C VAL A 317 2.51 2.49 19.89
N SER A 318 2.86 3.51 19.12
CA SER A 318 3.76 3.41 17.98
C SER A 318 4.63 4.67 17.87
N PRO A 319 5.62 4.84 18.75
CA PRO A 319 6.49 6.02 18.74
C PRO A 319 7.32 6.08 17.45
N GLY A 320 7.48 7.28 16.91
CA GLY A 320 8.30 7.50 15.73
C GLY A 320 8.28 8.95 15.23
N PRO A 321 9.29 9.35 14.45
CA PRO A 321 9.45 10.74 14.05
C PRO A 321 8.30 11.26 13.18
N VAL A 322 7.67 10.40 12.37
CA VAL A 322 6.50 10.78 11.56
C VAL A 322 5.28 11.05 12.46
N VAL A 323 5.11 10.29 13.54
CA VAL A 323 4.05 10.55 14.53
C VAL A 323 4.30 11.87 15.23
N THR A 324 5.54 12.14 15.65
CA THR A 324 5.95 13.41 16.27
C THR A 324 5.73 14.59 15.32
N LEU A 325 6.07 14.45 14.02
CA LEU A 325 5.84 15.47 12.99
C LEU A 325 4.35 15.82 12.87
N ASN A 326 3.49 14.83 12.73
CA ASN A 326 2.06 15.04 12.59
C ASN A 326 1.42 15.57 13.90
N LYS A 327 1.90 15.08 15.06
CA LYS A 327 1.50 15.60 16.36
C LYS A 327 1.87 17.08 16.52
N ALA A 328 3.01 17.55 15.99
CA ALA A 328 3.40 18.95 16.04
C ALA A 328 2.36 19.85 15.35
N VAL A 329 1.79 19.40 14.23
CA VAL A 329 0.67 20.10 13.57
C VAL A 329 -0.55 20.14 14.49
N ALA A 330 -0.97 18.99 15.05
CA ALA A 330 -2.13 18.91 15.93
C ALA A 330 -1.97 19.80 17.19
N VAL A 331 -0.77 19.83 17.77
CA VAL A 331 -0.43 20.75 18.90
C VAL A 331 -0.52 22.19 18.45
N GLY A 332 0.02 22.52 17.29
CA GLY A 332 -0.02 23.87 16.71
C GLY A 332 -1.43 24.39 16.49
N MET A 333 -2.33 23.50 16.02
CA MET A 333 -3.72 23.82 15.81
C MET A 333 -4.55 23.89 17.10
N ALA A 334 -4.28 23.00 18.08
CA ALA A 334 -5.05 22.94 19.32
C ALA A 334 -4.55 23.93 20.41
N ARG A 335 -3.23 24.19 20.48
CA ARG A 335 -2.58 24.94 21.58
C ARG A 335 -1.82 26.18 21.10
N GLY A 336 -1.83 26.44 19.80
CA GLY A 336 -1.15 27.57 19.18
C GLY A 336 0.18 27.19 18.52
N PRO A 337 0.59 27.96 17.49
CA PRO A 337 1.70 27.60 16.60
C PRO A 337 3.05 27.47 17.30
N LEU A 338 3.33 28.29 18.33
CA LEU A 338 4.58 28.21 19.08
C LEU A 338 4.71 26.90 19.86
N ALA A 339 3.58 26.38 20.38
CA ALA A 339 3.58 25.07 21.02
C ALA A 339 3.87 23.93 20.01
N GLY A 340 3.33 24.03 18.80
CA GLY A 340 3.64 23.11 17.71
C GLY A 340 5.12 23.14 17.30
N LEU A 341 5.70 24.33 17.17
CA LEU A 341 7.14 24.51 16.88
C LEU A 341 8.03 23.89 17.96
N ALA A 342 7.66 24.00 19.22
CA ALA A 342 8.39 23.37 20.31
C ALA A 342 8.42 21.82 20.19
N VAL A 343 7.29 21.20 19.79
CA VAL A 343 7.23 19.75 19.52
C VAL A 343 8.06 19.39 18.30
N LEU A 344 7.98 20.20 17.22
CA LEU A 344 8.72 19.98 15.99
C LEU A 344 10.25 20.02 16.24
N GLY A 345 10.72 20.86 17.14
CA GLY A 345 12.13 20.97 17.53
C GLY A 345 12.74 19.66 18.07
N ALA A 346 11.90 18.73 18.57
CA ALA A 346 12.38 17.40 18.97
C ALA A 346 12.87 16.55 17.78
N LEU A 347 12.56 16.94 16.53
CA LEU A 347 13.03 16.28 15.32
C LEU A 347 14.32 16.89 14.76
N ASP A 348 14.79 18.01 15.33
CA ASP A 348 16.04 18.64 14.92
C ASP A 348 17.21 17.70 15.25
N GLY A 349 17.93 17.26 14.22
CA GLY A 349 19.03 16.31 14.37
C GLY A 349 18.62 14.82 14.46
N ASP A 350 17.36 14.47 14.24
CA ASP A 350 16.96 13.05 14.06
C ASP A 350 17.36 12.57 12.66
N ASP A 351 18.38 11.72 12.57
CA ASP A 351 18.88 11.18 11.30
C ASP A 351 17.80 10.48 10.45
N ARG A 352 16.75 9.95 11.09
CA ARG A 352 15.62 9.30 10.41
C ARG A 352 14.76 10.30 9.61
N MET A 353 14.85 11.59 9.95
CA MET A 353 14.17 12.69 9.27
C MET A 353 15.12 13.52 8.39
N ALA A 354 16.39 13.15 8.34
CA ALA A 354 17.36 13.83 7.48
C ALA A 354 16.91 13.81 6.02
N GLY A 355 16.83 14.98 5.37
CA GLY A 355 16.35 15.11 4.01
C GLY A 355 14.83 15.03 3.81
N ASN A 356 14.03 14.91 4.88
CA ASN A 356 12.57 14.91 4.77
C ASN A 356 12.03 16.36 4.70
N HIS A 357 11.65 16.78 3.50
CA HIS A 357 11.13 18.13 3.23
C HIS A 357 9.90 18.49 4.09
N ARG A 358 9.12 17.51 4.57
CA ARG A 358 7.90 17.75 5.34
C ARG A 358 8.17 18.40 6.69
N VAL A 359 9.36 18.19 7.28
CA VAL A 359 9.75 18.87 8.53
C VAL A 359 9.79 20.39 8.31
N GLU A 360 10.45 20.82 7.24
CA GLU A 360 10.54 22.24 6.89
C GLU A 360 9.20 22.80 6.36
N ALA A 361 8.40 22.00 5.67
CA ALA A 361 7.05 22.41 5.27
C ALA A 361 6.13 22.66 6.48
N VAL A 362 6.16 21.79 7.49
CA VAL A 362 5.41 21.98 8.73
C VAL A 362 5.98 23.15 9.55
N ARG A 363 7.29 23.33 9.58
CA ARG A 363 7.93 24.49 10.21
C ARG A 363 7.44 25.78 9.57
N GLY A 364 7.45 25.87 8.22
CA GLY A 364 6.94 27.02 7.47
C GLY A 364 5.48 27.33 7.79
N HIS A 365 4.63 26.30 7.82
CA HIS A 365 3.21 26.45 8.15
C HIS A 365 3.00 26.99 9.59
N LEU A 366 3.71 26.46 10.57
CA LEU A 366 3.57 26.91 11.97
C LEU A 366 4.13 28.31 12.17
N LEU A 367 5.24 28.67 11.52
CA LEU A 367 5.82 30.02 11.55
C LEU A 367 4.90 31.06 10.90
N GLU A 368 4.30 30.73 9.77
CA GLU A 368 3.31 31.57 9.09
C GLU A 368 2.10 31.84 9.99
N ARG A 369 1.57 30.80 10.66
CA ARG A 369 0.50 30.95 11.64
C ARG A 369 0.91 31.73 12.89
N ALA A 370 2.18 31.72 13.24
CA ALA A 370 2.74 32.53 14.34
C ALA A 370 2.97 33.99 13.93
N GLY A 371 2.83 34.34 12.66
CA GLY A 371 3.06 35.69 12.11
C GLY A 371 4.53 35.97 11.74
N ASP A 372 5.44 35.00 11.89
CA ASP A 372 6.84 35.14 11.47
C ASP A 372 6.99 34.81 9.98
N ARG A 373 6.58 35.77 9.14
CA ARG A 373 6.61 35.63 7.68
C ARG A 373 8.01 35.39 7.12
N THR A 374 9.03 36.02 7.70
CA THR A 374 10.41 35.92 7.24
C THR A 374 10.96 34.49 7.45
N ALA A 375 10.78 33.95 8.65
CA ALA A 375 11.19 32.58 8.94
C ALA A 375 10.34 31.56 8.17
N ALA A 376 9.02 31.77 8.00
CA ALA A 376 8.15 30.94 7.19
C ALA A 376 8.60 30.88 5.74
N HIS A 377 8.93 32.01 5.13
CA HIS A 377 9.48 32.09 3.77
C HIS A 377 10.73 31.23 3.60
N ALA A 378 11.69 31.36 4.51
CA ALA A 378 12.93 30.58 4.46
C ALA A 378 12.68 29.08 4.60
N ALA A 379 11.79 28.67 5.50
CA ALA A 379 11.42 27.26 5.70
C ALA A 379 10.72 26.66 4.47
N TYR A 380 9.80 27.38 3.84
CA TYR A 380 9.13 26.91 2.62
C TYR A 380 10.10 26.80 1.43
N LEU A 381 11.05 27.72 1.26
CA LEU A 381 12.09 27.60 0.22
C LEU A 381 12.96 26.37 0.46
N THR A 382 13.36 26.13 1.71
CA THR A 382 14.13 24.94 2.07
C THR A 382 13.35 23.68 1.74
N ALA A 383 12.08 23.59 2.13
CA ALA A 383 11.22 22.44 1.82
C ALA A 383 11.06 22.23 0.30
N ALA A 384 10.86 23.31 -0.46
CA ALA A 384 10.73 23.25 -1.92
C ALA A 384 12.01 22.73 -2.61
N ALA A 385 13.18 23.04 -2.07
CA ALA A 385 14.47 22.56 -2.60
C ALA A 385 14.71 21.06 -2.28
N MET A 386 14.09 20.54 -1.23
CA MET A 386 14.30 19.16 -0.76
C MET A 386 13.35 18.15 -1.42
N THR A 387 12.16 18.56 -1.88
CA THR A 387 11.18 17.63 -2.46
C THR A 387 11.49 17.30 -3.91
N THR A 388 11.25 16.04 -4.32
CA THR A 388 11.32 15.57 -5.72
C THR A 388 9.94 15.52 -6.40
N SER A 389 8.87 15.81 -5.66
CA SER A 389 7.50 15.90 -6.17
C SER A 389 7.24 17.27 -6.77
N VAL A 390 6.99 17.33 -8.07
CA VAL A 390 6.74 18.61 -8.78
C VAL A 390 5.51 19.36 -8.22
N PRO A 391 4.36 18.69 -7.93
CA PRO A 391 3.22 19.39 -7.33
C PRO A 391 3.52 19.95 -5.93
N GLU A 392 4.23 19.20 -5.08
CA GLU A 392 4.62 19.69 -3.75
C GLU A 392 5.61 20.86 -3.86
N GLN A 393 6.59 20.77 -4.76
CA GLN A 393 7.55 21.85 -4.99
C GLN A 393 6.85 23.14 -5.42
N ARG A 394 5.92 23.06 -6.37
CA ARG A 394 5.14 24.23 -6.83
C ARG A 394 4.33 24.84 -5.70
N TYR A 395 3.64 24.02 -4.91
CA TYR A 395 2.88 24.47 -3.76
C TYR A 395 3.78 25.19 -2.73
N LEU A 396 4.90 24.58 -2.35
CA LEU A 396 5.84 25.16 -1.38
C LEU A 396 6.47 26.46 -1.88
N THR A 397 6.79 26.55 -3.19
CA THR A 397 7.29 27.76 -3.81
C THR A 397 6.23 28.88 -3.79
N LEU A 398 4.98 28.56 -4.07
CA LEU A 398 3.88 29.52 -3.96
C LEU A 398 3.71 30.02 -2.52
N ARG A 399 3.73 29.12 -1.52
CA ARG A 399 3.64 29.52 -0.09
C ARG A 399 4.81 30.42 0.29
N ALA A 400 6.03 30.10 -0.16
CA ALA A 400 7.17 30.98 0.05
C ALA A 400 6.94 32.38 -0.54
N ALA A 401 6.45 32.48 -1.79
CA ALA A 401 6.16 33.78 -2.42
C ALA A 401 5.12 34.59 -1.62
N LEU A 402 4.05 33.94 -1.14
CA LEU A 402 3.01 34.57 -0.34
C LEU A 402 3.49 35.04 1.05
N THR A 403 4.55 34.44 1.58
CA THR A 403 5.15 34.81 2.87
C THR A 403 6.36 35.72 2.74
N SER A 404 6.71 36.14 1.51
CA SER A 404 7.85 37.06 1.28
C SER A 404 7.72 38.34 2.09
N PRO A 405 8.79 38.81 2.75
CA PRO A 405 8.78 40.08 3.49
C PRO A 405 8.61 41.32 2.62
N GLU A 406 8.69 41.17 1.29
CA GLU A 406 8.53 42.28 0.31
C GLU A 406 7.05 42.53 -0.09
N HIS A 407 6.13 41.74 0.46
CA HIS A 407 4.69 41.88 0.32
C HIS A 407 4.05 42.06 1.71
#